data_da885072fc4bfb54419861b8931af61b
#
_entry.id   da885072fc4bfb54419861b8931af61b
#
_cell.length_a   1.000
_cell.length_b   1.000
_cell.length_c   1.000
_cell.angle_alpha   90.00
_cell.angle_beta   90.00
_cell.angle_gamma   90.00
#
_symmetry.space_group_name_H-M   'P 1'
#
loop_
_entity.id
_entity.type
_entity.pdbx_description
1 polymer ?
#
loop_
_entity_poly.entity_id
_entity_poly.type
_entity_poly.pdbx_seq_one_letter_code
_entity_poly.pdbx_strand_id
1 'polypeptide(L)'
;MFTIRLPVPPSTNALFVTFNNRHGIERAKTKEYKAWIEAAGWALNAQRPQPIKGRIYIKISVPRNNRRDLDNHLKAILDLLVGHSLIEDDRKVDDLRICWHDTELDAVISCAPA
;
A
#
# COMPACT_ATOMS: atom_id res chain seq x y z
N MET A 1 12.49 -12.42 -3.93
CA MET A 1 12.35 -11.13 -3.19
C MET A 1 12.26 -9.97 -4.18
N PHE A 2 11.69 -8.88 -3.77
CA PHE A 2 11.64 -7.69 -4.61
C PHE A 2 11.73 -6.41 -3.78
N THR A 3 12.18 -5.33 -4.43
CA THR A 3 12.12 -3.97 -3.93
C THR A 3 11.49 -3.10 -5.01
N ILE A 4 10.41 -2.41 -4.65
CA ILE A 4 9.68 -1.55 -5.58
C ILE A 4 9.49 -0.16 -4.98
N ARG A 5 9.26 0.82 -5.87
CA ARG A 5 8.92 2.18 -5.50
C ARG A 5 7.53 2.51 -6.00
N LEU A 6 6.74 3.10 -5.11
CA LEU A 6 5.36 3.49 -5.40
C LEU A 6 5.14 4.94 -5.00
N PRO A 7 4.23 5.66 -5.66
CA PRO A 7 3.80 6.95 -5.13
C PRO A 7 3.23 6.77 -3.73
N VAL A 8 3.36 7.80 -2.90
CA VAL A 8 2.86 7.77 -1.52
C VAL A 8 1.34 7.68 -1.54
N PRO A 9 0.73 6.72 -0.83
CA PRO A 9 -0.73 6.60 -0.81
C PRO A 9 -1.39 7.73 -0.02
N PRO A 10 -2.70 7.97 -0.24
CA PRO A 10 -3.47 8.80 0.67
C PRO A 10 -3.46 8.19 2.07
N SER A 11 -3.72 9.02 3.10
CA SER A 11 -3.83 8.51 4.46
C SER A 11 -5.01 7.54 4.58
N THR A 12 -4.95 6.64 5.56
CA THR A 12 -6.03 5.66 5.80
C THR A 12 -7.39 6.33 5.91
N ASN A 13 -7.47 7.50 6.54
CA ASN A 13 -8.73 8.24 6.70
C ASN A 13 -9.27 8.81 5.38
N ALA A 14 -8.46 8.93 4.36
CA ALA A 14 -8.84 9.48 3.05
C ALA A 14 -9.10 8.39 1.99
N LEU A 15 -9.12 7.12 2.36
CA LEU A 15 -9.32 6.03 1.39
C LEU A 15 -10.78 5.83 1.01
N PHE A 16 -11.70 6.04 1.96
CA PHE A 16 -13.12 5.75 1.75
C PHE A 16 -13.99 6.89 2.24
N VAL A 17 -15.14 7.02 1.61
CA VAL A 17 -16.24 7.86 2.08
C VAL A 17 -17.45 6.97 2.36
N THR A 18 -18.24 7.35 3.35
CA THR A 18 -19.53 6.69 3.63
C THR A 18 -20.67 7.58 3.18
N PHE A 19 -21.73 6.98 2.71
CA PHE A 19 -22.93 7.70 2.30
C PHE A 19 -24.19 6.88 2.61
N ASN A 20 -25.31 7.57 2.82
CA ASN A 20 -26.59 6.94 3.01
C ASN A 20 -27.33 6.85 1.66
N ASN A 21 -27.95 5.69 1.40
CA ASN A 21 -28.89 5.53 0.32
C ASN A 21 -30.11 4.76 0.83
N ARG A 22 -31.08 4.47 -0.05
CA ARG A 22 -32.30 3.74 0.34
C ARG A 22 -32.05 2.30 0.82
N HIS A 23 -30.87 1.76 0.60
CA HIS A 23 -30.46 0.42 1.04
C HIS A 23 -29.65 0.44 2.34
N GLY A 24 -29.41 1.61 2.92
CA GLY A 24 -28.62 1.78 4.14
C GLY A 24 -27.36 2.60 3.93
N ILE A 25 -26.36 2.34 4.77
CA ILE A 25 -25.05 3.01 4.69
C ILE A 25 -24.12 2.22 3.80
N GLU A 26 -23.54 2.87 2.81
CA GLU A 26 -22.54 2.28 1.93
C GLU A 26 -21.23 3.02 2.01
N ARG A 27 -20.15 2.33 1.62
CA ARG A 27 -18.79 2.87 1.60
C ARG A 27 -18.22 2.76 0.20
N ALA A 28 -17.60 3.82 -0.27
CA ALA A 28 -16.95 3.86 -1.57
C ALA A 28 -15.54 4.42 -1.47
N LYS A 29 -14.68 4.02 -2.40
CA LYS A 29 -13.34 4.59 -2.50
C LYS A 29 -13.42 6.05 -2.92
N THR A 30 -12.56 6.88 -2.34
CA THR A 30 -12.44 8.29 -2.73
C THR A 30 -11.80 8.40 -4.11
N LYS A 31 -11.96 9.56 -4.74
CA LYS A 31 -11.26 9.88 -6.00
C LYS A 31 -9.74 9.81 -5.83
N GLU A 32 -9.23 10.29 -4.71
CA GLU A 32 -7.81 10.25 -4.39
C GLU A 32 -7.29 8.81 -4.33
N TYR A 33 -8.02 7.93 -3.69
CA TYR A 33 -7.63 6.53 -3.59
C TYR A 33 -7.66 5.83 -4.94
N LYS A 34 -8.70 6.05 -5.74
CA LYS A 34 -8.79 5.50 -7.11
C LYS A 34 -7.64 5.98 -7.98
N ALA A 35 -7.31 7.26 -7.93
CA ALA A 35 -6.19 7.83 -8.67
C ALA A 35 -4.85 7.21 -8.24
N TRP A 36 -4.66 7.02 -6.93
CA TRP A 36 -3.45 6.40 -6.41
C TRP A 36 -3.33 4.93 -6.85
N ILE A 37 -4.42 4.16 -6.77
CA ILE A 37 -4.44 2.75 -7.20
C ILE A 37 -4.00 2.65 -8.66
N GLU A 38 -4.48 3.53 -9.52
CA GLU A 38 -4.10 3.56 -10.93
C GLU A 38 -2.62 3.91 -11.11
N ALA A 39 -2.17 5.01 -10.51
CA ALA A 39 -0.78 5.45 -10.62
C ALA A 39 0.20 4.43 -10.02
N ALA A 40 -0.12 3.88 -8.85
CA ALA A 40 0.70 2.87 -8.20
C ALA A 40 0.71 1.56 -8.99
N GLY A 41 -0.42 1.19 -9.60
CA GLY A 41 -0.50 0.02 -10.48
C GLY A 41 0.41 0.15 -11.69
N TRP A 42 0.45 1.31 -12.34
CA TRP A 42 1.37 1.56 -13.45
C TRP A 42 2.82 1.48 -13.00
N ALA A 43 3.17 2.11 -11.87
CA ALA A 43 4.52 2.08 -11.32
C ALA A 43 4.96 0.66 -10.98
N LEU A 44 4.07 -0.11 -10.37
CA LEU A 44 4.31 -1.49 -10.01
C LEU A 44 4.55 -2.37 -11.24
N ASN A 45 3.69 -2.26 -12.25
CA ASN A 45 3.80 -3.04 -13.48
C ASN A 45 5.09 -2.72 -14.25
N ALA A 46 5.52 -1.46 -14.23
CA ALA A 46 6.76 -1.05 -14.90
C ALA A 46 8.00 -1.67 -14.27
N GLN A 47 7.98 -1.95 -12.96
CA GLN A 47 9.09 -2.52 -12.21
C GLN A 47 9.14 -4.05 -12.28
N ARG A 48 8.06 -4.69 -12.70
CA ARG A 48 7.95 -6.14 -12.92
C ARG A 48 8.44 -6.99 -11.74
N PRO A 49 7.95 -6.75 -10.52
CA PRO A 49 8.36 -7.58 -9.38
C PRO A 49 7.85 -9.00 -9.52
N GLN A 50 8.60 -9.95 -8.98
CA GLN A 50 8.20 -11.36 -8.99
C GLN A 50 7.34 -11.66 -7.76
N PRO A 51 6.16 -12.27 -7.92
CA PRO A 51 5.31 -12.65 -6.79
C PRO A 51 6.02 -13.57 -5.81
N ILE A 52 5.69 -13.44 -4.54
CA ILE A 52 6.21 -14.30 -3.47
C ILE A 52 5.04 -15.10 -2.91
N LYS A 53 5.16 -16.42 -2.93
CA LYS A 53 4.18 -17.33 -2.33
C LYS A 53 4.51 -17.62 -0.88
N GLY A 54 3.48 -17.88 -0.08
CA GLY A 54 3.64 -18.24 1.31
C GLY A 54 3.91 -17.05 2.21
N ARG A 55 4.56 -17.31 3.33
CA ARG A 55 4.82 -16.30 4.34
C ARG A 55 5.96 -15.38 3.93
N ILE A 56 5.87 -14.12 4.32
CA ILE A 56 6.82 -13.08 3.89
C ILE A 56 7.25 -12.18 5.04
N TYR A 57 8.40 -11.57 4.83
CA TYR A 57 8.86 -10.39 5.56
C TYR A 57 8.67 -9.16 4.65
N ILE A 58 8.17 -8.06 5.21
CA ILE A 58 7.97 -6.84 4.45
C ILE A 58 8.54 -5.64 5.20
N LYS A 59 9.24 -4.79 4.47
CA LYS A 59 9.70 -3.50 4.96
C LYS A 59 9.15 -2.40 4.06
N ILE A 60 8.52 -1.41 4.68
CA ILE A 60 7.98 -0.24 3.99
C ILE A 60 8.67 0.99 4.55
N SER A 61 9.20 1.83 3.69
CA SER A 61 9.68 3.14 4.09
C SER A 61 8.97 4.23 3.28
N VAL A 62 8.59 5.30 3.94
CA VAL A 62 7.83 6.39 3.34
C VAL A 62 8.51 7.72 3.61
N PRO A 63 8.37 8.70 2.70
CA PRO A 63 8.91 10.03 2.93
C PRO A 63 8.34 10.63 4.20
N ARG A 64 9.20 11.24 4.99
CA ARG A 64 8.80 11.85 6.27
C ARG A 64 7.70 12.89 6.05
N ASN A 65 6.65 12.78 6.83
CA ASN A 65 5.54 13.72 6.82
C ASN A 65 5.08 13.96 8.26
N ASN A 66 5.31 15.18 8.75
CA ASN A 66 4.99 15.53 10.13
C ASN A 66 3.49 15.67 10.42
N ARG A 67 2.64 15.60 9.37
CA ARG A 67 1.18 15.72 9.49
C ARG A 67 0.48 14.36 9.49
N ARG A 68 1.24 13.26 9.37
CA ARG A 68 0.68 11.91 9.31
C ARG A 68 1.36 11.00 10.31
N ASP A 69 0.59 10.06 10.84
CA ASP A 69 1.15 8.94 11.57
C ASP A 69 1.75 7.94 10.60
N LEU A 70 2.81 7.27 11.02
CA LEU A 70 3.56 6.37 10.17
C LEU A 70 2.71 5.22 9.61
N ASP A 71 1.82 4.65 10.43
CA ASP A 71 0.95 3.53 10.05
C ASP A 71 -0.17 3.91 9.07
N ASN A 72 -0.44 5.20 8.88
CA ASN A 72 -1.48 5.66 7.96
C ASN A 72 -1.20 5.35 6.48
N HIS A 73 -0.04 4.82 6.15
CA HIS A 73 0.34 4.45 4.79
C HIS A 73 0.16 2.94 4.52
N LEU A 74 -0.07 2.15 5.55
CA LEU A 74 0.08 0.71 5.49
C LEU A 74 -1.03 0.01 4.70
N LYS A 75 -2.29 0.35 4.99
CA LYS A 75 -3.44 -0.38 4.44
C LYS A 75 -3.47 -0.34 2.91
N ALA A 76 -3.31 0.84 2.32
CA ALA A 76 -3.37 0.99 0.87
C ALA A 76 -2.25 0.21 0.17
N ILE A 77 -1.05 0.21 0.74
CA ILE A 77 0.09 -0.53 0.19
C ILE A 77 -0.15 -2.03 0.25
N LEU A 78 -0.56 -2.56 1.40
CA LEU A 78 -0.83 -4.00 1.53
C LEU A 78 -1.96 -4.44 0.60
N ASP A 79 -3.05 -3.68 0.53
CA ASP A 79 -4.17 -4.00 -0.35
C ASP A 79 -3.75 -4.00 -1.82
N LEU A 80 -2.86 -3.09 -2.22
CA LEU A 80 -2.33 -3.06 -3.58
C LEU A 80 -1.52 -4.32 -3.90
N LEU A 81 -0.62 -4.71 -3.00
CA LEU A 81 0.21 -5.89 -3.20
C LEU A 81 -0.63 -7.17 -3.30
N VAL A 82 -1.64 -7.31 -2.46
CA VAL A 82 -2.59 -8.45 -2.53
C VAL A 82 -3.39 -8.39 -3.82
N GLY A 83 -3.90 -7.21 -4.18
CA GLY A 83 -4.71 -7.04 -5.39
C GLY A 83 -3.97 -7.36 -6.68
N HIS A 84 -2.66 -7.14 -6.73
CA HIS A 84 -1.80 -7.52 -7.87
C HIS A 84 -1.18 -8.91 -7.72
N SER A 85 -1.59 -9.67 -6.72
CA SER A 85 -1.10 -11.03 -6.47
C SER A 85 0.41 -11.12 -6.24
N LEU A 86 1.03 -10.05 -5.78
CA LEU A 86 2.45 -10.04 -5.41
C LEU A 86 2.72 -10.74 -4.09
N ILE A 87 1.75 -10.68 -3.20
CA ILE A 87 1.68 -11.48 -1.98
C ILE A 87 0.31 -12.15 -1.94
N GLU A 88 0.21 -13.30 -1.28
CA GLU A 88 -1.04 -14.06 -1.29
C GLU A 88 -2.14 -13.40 -0.46
N ASP A 89 -1.79 -12.90 0.73
CA ASP A 89 -2.72 -12.34 1.70
C ASP A 89 -1.93 -11.57 2.75
N ASP A 90 -2.51 -10.51 3.32
CA ASP A 90 -1.88 -9.76 4.39
C ASP A 90 -1.66 -10.61 5.66
N ARG A 91 -2.44 -11.67 5.85
CA ARG A 91 -2.25 -12.63 6.95
C ARG A 91 -0.98 -13.48 6.80
N LYS A 92 -0.35 -13.47 5.63
CA LYS A 92 0.93 -14.15 5.38
C LYS A 92 2.14 -13.31 5.76
N VAL A 93 1.94 -12.09 6.23
CA VAL A 93 3.02 -11.23 6.68
C VAL A 93 3.45 -11.65 8.08
N ASP A 94 4.65 -12.21 8.22
CA ASP A 94 5.21 -12.65 9.50
C ASP A 94 5.96 -11.55 10.23
N ASP A 95 6.59 -10.65 9.50
CA ASP A 95 7.34 -9.54 10.06
C ASP A 95 7.10 -8.32 9.18
N LEU A 96 6.70 -7.23 9.81
CA LEU A 96 6.42 -5.98 9.14
C LEU A 96 7.21 -4.87 9.81
N ARG A 97 7.98 -4.16 8.98
CA ARG A 97 8.66 -2.94 9.42
C ARG A 97 8.15 -1.77 8.59
N ILE A 98 7.88 -0.68 9.28
CA ILE A 98 7.52 0.58 8.62
C ILE A 98 8.35 1.70 9.24
N CYS A 99 8.93 2.54 8.41
CA CYS A 99 9.79 3.62 8.86
C CYS A 99 9.71 4.83 7.92
N TRP A 100 10.16 5.98 8.43
CA TRP A 100 10.35 7.16 7.61
C TRP A 100 11.68 7.10 6.87
N HIS A 101 11.76 7.76 5.71
CA HIS A 101 13.02 8.07 5.07
C HIS A 101 13.03 9.54 4.61
N ASP A 102 14.21 10.05 4.36
CA ASP A 102 14.41 11.44 3.92
C ASP A 102 15.15 11.51 2.57
N THR A 103 15.22 10.39 1.85
CA THR A 103 16.08 10.23 0.68
C THR A 103 15.38 10.35 -0.66
N GLU A 104 14.07 10.12 -0.70
CA GLU A 104 13.31 10.18 -1.96
C GLU A 104 11.83 10.49 -1.69
N LEU A 105 11.10 10.81 -2.78
CA LEU A 105 9.69 11.19 -2.68
C LEU A 105 8.73 10.00 -2.72
N ASP A 106 9.20 8.84 -3.13
CA ASP A 106 8.36 7.64 -3.23
C ASP A 106 8.41 6.80 -1.96
N ALA A 107 7.38 5.98 -1.78
CA ALA A 107 7.40 4.87 -0.84
C ALA A 107 8.26 3.75 -1.42
N VAL A 108 9.07 3.11 -0.57
CA VAL A 108 9.92 1.97 -0.96
C VAL A 108 9.45 0.73 -0.22
N ILE A 109 9.12 -0.31 -0.95
CA ILE A 109 8.60 -1.56 -0.40
C ILE A 109 9.55 -2.70 -0.76
N SER A 110 10.05 -3.41 0.25
CA SER A 110 10.89 -4.60 0.07
C SER A 110 10.21 -5.80 0.69
N CYS A 111 10.10 -6.87 -0.08
CA CYS A 111 9.52 -8.14 0.37
C CYS A 111 10.49 -9.28 0.15
N ALA A 112 10.50 -10.22 1.09
CA ALA A 112 11.29 -11.42 0.99
C ALA A 112 10.51 -12.60 1.57
N PRO A 113 10.78 -13.85 1.11
CA PRO A 113 10.21 -15.04 1.74
C PRO A 113 10.66 -15.14 3.20
N ALA A 114 9.74 -15.51 4.03
CA ALA A 114 10.04 -15.76 5.45
C ALA A 114 10.75 -17.10 5.65
#